data_1e550036fa6873e998689ffbd72b5c5a
#
_entry.id   1e550036fa6873e998689ffbd72b5c5a
#
_cell.length_a   1.000
_cell.length_b   1.000
_cell.length_c   1.000
_cell.angle_alpha   90.00
_cell.angle_beta   90.00
_cell.angle_gamma   90.00
#
_symmetry.space_group_name_H-M   'P 1'
#
loop_
_entity.id
_entity.type
_entity.pdbx_description
1 polymer ?
#
loop_
_entity_poly.entity_id
_entity_poly.type
_entity_poly.pdbx_seq_one_letter_code
_entity_poly.pdbx_strand_id
1 'polypeptide(L)'
;MGSSANDYASFETIAGTINMGEGNDILEARSTDFPFTYSTAYGSLQARIDMGSGDDIVKTSGAIDTPYYFDKKPSIDGGDDFDTLEFVNRGGETIITKISALSNFEKIDIKGTLNNSVFIHKDDVERNHSAKPTVDDSGKSHNNVLIVDGDEGDKVDLSEISRAASSQVNYKGNTYHVYHSGSNELWIDSDIAVA
;
A
#
# COMPACT_ATOMS: atom_id res chain seq x y z
N MET A 1 -19.99 -3.22 -4.83
CA MET A 1 -20.66 -4.48 -5.22
C MET A 1 -19.93 -4.99 -6.44
N GLY A 2 -18.94 -5.81 -6.21
CA GLY A 2 -18.10 -6.36 -7.25
C GLY A 2 -18.76 -7.53 -7.96
N SER A 3 -18.27 -7.81 -9.14
CA SER A 3 -18.65 -8.95 -9.96
C SER A 3 -17.54 -10.02 -9.94
N SER A 4 -17.55 -10.93 -10.86
CA SER A 4 -16.43 -11.84 -11.14
C SER A 4 -15.65 -11.40 -12.38
N ALA A 5 -15.71 -10.13 -12.74
CA ALA A 5 -15.01 -9.52 -13.85
C ALA A 5 -14.17 -8.36 -13.33
N ASN A 6 -13.17 -7.95 -14.08
CA ASN A 6 -12.35 -6.79 -13.74
C ASN A 6 -13.22 -5.53 -13.70
N ASP A 7 -13.39 -4.96 -12.53
CA ASP A 7 -14.22 -3.79 -12.28
C ASP A 7 -13.35 -2.53 -12.11
N TYR A 8 -13.92 -1.37 -12.44
CA TYR A 8 -13.31 -0.08 -12.17
C TYR A 8 -14.29 0.78 -11.38
N ALA A 9 -13.85 1.28 -10.24
CA ALA A 9 -14.63 2.20 -9.42
C ALA A 9 -13.80 3.44 -9.08
N SER A 10 -14.43 4.61 -9.14
CA SER A 10 -13.76 5.88 -8.83
C SER A 10 -14.66 6.74 -7.97
N PHE A 11 -14.11 7.28 -6.88
CA PHE A 11 -14.83 8.05 -5.88
C PHE A 11 -14.06 9.31 -5.48
N GLU A 12 -14.79 10.40 -5.25
CA GLU A 12 -14.23 11.58 -4.55
C GLU A 12 -14.30 11.40 -3.03
N THR A 13 -15.29 10.68 -2.55
CA THR A 13 -15.45 10.38 -1.11
C THR A 13 -16.07 9.01 -0.96
N ILE A 14 -15.50 8.18 -0.11
CA ILE A 14 -16.01 6.84 0.19
C ILE A 14 -16.59 6.86 1.61
N ALA A 15 -17.86 6.48 1.75
CA ALA A 15 -18.52 6.27 3.04
C ALA A 15 -19.18 4.90 3.05
N GLY A 16 -18.85 4.07 4.04
CA GLY A 16 -19.44 2.73 4.17
C GLY A 16 -18.53 1.61 3.65
N THR A 17 -19.13 0.53 3.15
CA THR A 17 -18.40 -0.66 2.71
C THR A 17 -18.39 -0.75 1.19
N ILE A 18 -17.22 -0.99 0.62
CA ILE A 18 -17.00 -1.36 -0.77
C ILE A 18 -16.49 -2.80 -0.78
N ASN A 19 -17.03 -3.62 -1.67
CA ASN A 19 -16.50 -4.94 -2.00
C ASN A 19 -16.43 -5.00 -3.53
N MET A 20 -15.23 -5.27 -4.08
CA MET A 20 -14.98 -5.29 -5.52
C MET A 20 -15.24 -6.68 -6.13
N GLY A 21 -15.02 -7.76 -5.37
CA GLY A 21 -15.43 -9.11 -5.78
C GLY A 21 -14.31 -10.00 -6.26
N GLU A 22 -14.50 -10.67 -7.39
CA GLU A 22 -13.46 -11.47 -8.05
C GLU A 22 -13.03 -10.74 -9.32
N GLY A 23 -11.78 -10.88 -9.71
CA GLY A 23 -11.23 -10.24 -10.93
C GLY A 23 -10.13 -9.25 -10.56
N ASN A 24 -9.42 -8.74 -11.55
CA ASN A 24 -8.39 -7.74 -11.32
C ASN A 24 -9.03 -6.35 -11.34
N ASP A 25 -9.28 -5.81 -10.16
CA ASP A 25 -10.10 -4.63 -9.96
C ASP A 25 -9.25 -3.36 -9.76
N ILE A 26 -9.83 -2.21 -10.05
CA ILE A 26 -9.21 -0.92 -9.80
C ILE A 26 -10.16 -0.03 -9.01
N LEU A 27 -9.75 0.37 -7.82
CA LEU A 27 -10.40 1.38 -7.00
C LEU A 27 -9.59 2.67 -7.01
N GLU A 28 -10.16 3.76 -7.49
CA GLU A 28 -9.51 5.07 -7.51
C GLU A 28 -10.18 6.05 -6.56
N ALA A 29 -9.45 6.46 -5.51
CA ALA A 29 -9.84 7.54 -4.62
C ALA A 29 -9.26 8.88 -5.11
N ARG A 30 -10.14 9.79 -5.54
CA ARG A 30 -9.75 11.05 -6.21
C ARG A 30 -9.61 12.25 -5.28
N SER A 31 -10.05 12.15 -4.02
CA SER A 31 -9.89 13.23 -3.07
C SER A 31 -8.44 13.33 -2.60
N THR A 32 -7.92 14.54 -2.41
CA THR A 32 -6.63 14.77 -1.75
C THR A 32 -6.63 14.31 -0.31
N ASP A 33 -7.82 14.14 0.25
CA ASP A 33 -8.06 13.50 1.53
C ASP A 33 -8.71 12.15 1.25
N PHE A 34 -7.96 11.05 1.33
CA PHE A 34 -8.57 9.72 1.32
C PHE A 34 -9.73 9.74 2.32
N PRO A 35 -10.88 9.07 2.05
CA PRO A 35 -12.19 9.32 2.68
C PRO A 35 -12.25 9.22 4.21
N PHE A 36 -11.14 9.31 4.85
CA PHE A 36 -10.99 9.37 6.30
C PHE A 36 -10.98 10.78 6.87
N THR A 37 -11.32 11.80 6.04
CA THR A 37 -11.36 13.17 6.50
C THR A 37 -12.44 13.41 7.55
N TYR A 38 -12.00 14.14 8.54
CA TYR A 38 -12.80 14.76 9.58
C TYR A 38 -14.13 15.33 9.06
N SER A 39 -15.20 14.59 9.27
CA SER A 39 -16.47 15.28 9.53
C SER A 39 -16.51 15.59 11.03
N THR A 40 -16.35 16.83 11.39
CA THR A 40 -16.54 17.33 12.78
C THR A 40 -17.99 17.22 13.27
N ALA A 41 -18.86 16.59 12.51
CA ALA A 41 -20.23 16.31 12.87
C ALA A 41 -20.40 14.82 13.16
N TYR A 42 -20.36 14.43 14.40
CA TYR A 42 -20.93 13.24 15.02
C TYR A 42 -21.43 12.13 14.06
N GLY A 43 -20.52 11.41 13.47
CA GLY A 43 -20.82 10.24 12.66
C GLY A 43 -19.52 9.54 12.26
N SER A 44 -19.19 8.42 12.90
CA SER A 44 -18.02 7.62 12.58
C SER A 44 -18.12 7.09 11.15
N LEU A 45 -17.47 7.75 10.21
CA LEU A 45 -17.27 7.24 8.86
C LEU A 45 -16.25 6.09 8.95
N GLN A 46 -16.76 4.88 8.87
CA GLN A 46 -15.95 3.68 8.80
C GLN A 46 -15.99 3.18 7.36
N ALA A 47 -15.06 3.65 6.55
CA ALA A 47 -14.87 3.04 5.26
C ALA A 47 -14.19 1.68 5.45
N ARG A 48 -14.79 0.65 4.89
CA ARG A 48 -14.20 -0.67 4.75
C ARG A 48 -14.14 -0.99 3.27
N ILE A 49 -12.96 -1.27 2.79
CA ILE A 49 -12.71 -1.64 1.41
C ILE A 49 -12.17 -3.08 1.42
N ASP A 50 -12.78 -3.91 0.61
CA ASP A 50 -12.41 -5.31 0.38
C ASP A 50 -12.31 -5.45 -1.15
N MET A 51 -11.08 -5.64 -1.65
CA MET A 51 -10.85 -5.74 -3.09
C MET A 51 -11.22 -7.13 -3.61
N GLY A 52 -11.03 -8.16 -2.79
CA GLY A 52 -11.54 -9.50 -3.10
C GLY A 52 -10.49 -10.47 -3.56
N SER A 53 -10.60 -11.02 -4.75
CA SER A 53 -9.61 -11.95 -5.31
C SER A 53 -9.21 -11.54 -6.72
N GLY A 54 -7.93 -11.60 -6.99
CA GLY A 54 -7.29 -11.15 -8.22
C GLY A 54 -6.15 -10.18 -7.94
N ASP A 55 -5.43 -9.78 -8.95
CA ASP A 55 -4.37 -8.78 -8.80
C ASP A 55 -5.01 -7.38 -8.86
N ASP A 56 -5.25 -6.78 -7.70
CA ASP A 56 -6.04 -5.56 -7.56
C ASP A 56 -5.16 -4.31 -7.40
N ILE A 57 -5.72 -3.15 -7.71
CA ILE A 57 -5.05 -1.87 -7.56
C ILE A 57 -5.93 -0.87 -6.81
N VAL A 58 -5.45 -0.37 -5.68
CA VAL A 58 -6.02 0.79 -5.00
C VAL A 58 -5.18 2.02 -5.31
N LYS A 59 -5.77 2.99 -5.99
CA LYS A 59 -5.12 4.27 -6.32
C LYS A 59 -5.57 5.36 -5.35
N THR A 60 -4.60 6.05 -4.73
CA THR A 60 -4.88 7.15 -3.82
C THR A 60 -4.12 8.41 -4.22
N SER A 61 -4.78 9.56 -4.15
CA SER A 61 -4.16 10.87 -4.33
C SER A 61 -3.96 11.62 -3.01
N GLY A 62 -4.28 11.00 -1.88
CA GLY A 62 -4.17 11.59 -0.55
C GLY A 62 -3.57 10.65 0.48
N ALA A 63 -3.28 11.19 1.66
CA ALA A 63 -2.78 10.41 2.76
C ALA A 63 -3.81 9.40 3.25
N ILE A 64 -3.36 8.15 3.50
CA ILE A 64 -4.15 7.14 4.19
C ILE A 64 -3.79 7.25 5.67
N ASP A 65 -4.37 8.21 6.39
CA ASP A 65 -4.11 8.35 7.82
C ASP A 65 -5.33 7.89 8.62
N THR A 66 -5.06 7.08 9.66
CA THR A 66 -6.08 6.67 10.60
C THR A 66 -6.09 7.63 11.77
N PRO A 67 -7.14 8.45 11.97
CA PRO A 67 -7.23 9.29 13.14
C PRO A 67 -7.16 8.46 14.43
N TYR A 68 -6.35 8.89 15.36
CA TYR A 68 -6.02 8.19 16.62
C TYR A 68 -7.23 7.93 17.55
N TYR A 69 -8.42 8.46 17.22
CA TYR A 69 -9.55 8.57 18.15
C TYR A 69 -10.77 7.70 17.84
N PHE A 70 -10.70 6.75 16.91
CA PHE A 70 -11.86 5.93 16.56
C PHE A 70 -11.71 4.47 16.99
N ASP A 71 -12.72 3.95 17.68
CA ASP A 71 -12.81 2.55 18.13
C ASP A 71 -12.82 1.52 16.98
N LYS A 72 -13.03 1.97 15.75
CA LYS A 72 -12.96 1.13 14.55
C LYS A 72 -12.08 1.83 13.53
N LYS A 73 -10.92 1.27 13.30
CA LYS A 73 -10.00 1.73 12.25
C LYS A 73 -10.60 1.45 10.88
N PRO A 74 -10.49 2.37 9.93
CA PRO A 74 -10.74 2.05 8.54
C PRO A 74 -9.80 0.90 8.13
N SER A 75 -10.28 0.05 7.24
CA SER A 75 -9.51 -1.07 6.72
C SER A 75 -9.62 -1.09 5.20
N ILE A 76 -8.49 -1.25 4.56
CA ILE A 76 -8.39 -1.52 3.14
C ILE A 76 -7.72 -2.88 3.04
N ASP A 77 -8.44 -3.85 2.52
CA ASP A 77 -8.01 -5.22 2.33
C ASP A 77 -7.78 -5.46 0.84
N GLY A 78 -6.55 -5.77 0.46
CA GLY A 78 -6.23 -6.16 -0.92
C GLY A 78 -6.94 -7.46 -1.27
N GLY A 79 -6.87 -8.44 -0.38
CA GLY A 79 -7.54 -9.72 -0.55
C GLY A 79 -6.60 -10.85 -0.92
N ASP A 80 -7.00 -11.69 -1.89
CA ASP A 80 -6.19 -12.79 -2.38
C ASP A 80 -5.44 -12.37 -3.66
N ASP A 81 -4.25 -12.91 -3.88
CA ASP A 81 -3.35 -12.75 -5.02
C ASP A 81 -2.37 -11.57 -4.89
N PHE A 82 -2.08 -10.76 -5.91
CA PHE A 82 -1.03 -9.73 -5.85
C PHE A 82 -1.58 -8.32 -5.95
N ASP A 83 -1.69 -7.65 -4.80
CA ASP A 83 -2.36 -6.37 -4.69
C ASP A 83 -1.40 -5.19 -4.58
N THR A 84 -1.78 -4.07 -5.18
CA THR A 84 -0.95 -2.86 -5.23
C THR A 84 -1.71 -1.65 -4.68
N LEU A 85 -1.10 -0.95 -3.72
CA LEU A 85 -1.44 0.43 -3.42
C LEU A 85 -0.59 1.36 -4.28
N GLU A 86 -1.19 2.20 -5.10
CA GLU A 86 -0.53 3.15 -5.98
C GLU A 86 -0.81 4.59 -5.55
N PHE A 87 0.26 5.39 -5.35
CA PHE A 87 0.13 6.82 -5.10
C PHE A 87 0.03 7.58 -6.42
N VAL A 88 -1.04 8.37 -6.56
CA VAL A 88 -1.28 9.19 -7.75
C VAL A 88 -1.28 10.65 -7.33
N ASN A 89 -0.15 11.34 -7.45
CA ASN A 89 -0.07 12.76 -7.12
C ASN A 89 -1.03 13.58 -7.97
N ARG A 90 -2.06 14.14 -7.34
CA ARG A 90 -3.00 15.08 -7.94
C ARG A 90 -2.85 16.44 -7.27
N GLY A 91 -2.90 17.51 -8.04
CA GLY A 91 -2.81 18.86 -7.50
C GLY A 91 -1.42 19.32 -7.07
N GLY A 92 -0.37 18.52 -7.28
CA GLY A 92 1.01 18.93 -7.01
C GLY A 92 1.43 18.85 -5.54
N GLU A 93 0.75 18.04 -4.74
CA GLU A 93 1.08 17.82 -3.32
C GLU A 93 1.84 16.50 -3.11
N THR A 94 2.85 16.55 -2.22
CA THR A 94 3.55 15.35 -1.74
C THR A 94 2.63 14.53 -0.84
N ILE A 95 2.58 13.22 -1.05
CA ILE A 95 1.82 12.31 -0.18
C ILE A 95 2.74 11.85 0.94
N ILE A 96 2.31 12.07 2.19
CA ILE A 96 2.96 11.55 3.39
C ILE A 96 1.93 10.70 4.13
N THR A 97 2.17 9.40 4.26
CA THR A 97 1.16 8.49 4.81
C THR A 97 1.73 7.37 5.65
N LYS A 98 0.84 6.74 6.42
CA LYS A 98 1.06 5.47 7.12
C LYS A 98 0.18 4.41 6.49
N ILE A 99 0.69 3.19 6.43
CA ILE A 99 -0.04 2.06 5.83
C ILE A 99 -0.71 1.17 6.87
N SER A 100 -0.89 1.66 8.09
CA SER A 100 -1.46 0.90 9.21
C SER A 100 -2.93 0.48 9.01
N ALA A 101 -3.61 1.06 8.03
CA ALA A 101 -4.97 0.70 7.63
C ALA A 101 -5.04 -0.41 6.58
N LEU A 102 -3.90 -0.80 6.02
CA LEU A 102 -3.81 -1.78 4.94
C LEU A 102 -3.59 -3.19 5.48
N SER A 103 -4.13 -4.16 4.77
CA SER A 103 -3.85 -5.60 4.91
C SER A 103 -3.86 -6.27 3.54
N ASN A 104 -3.05 -7.31 3.39
CA ASN A 104 -2.97 -8.11 2.17
C ASN A 104 -2.62 -7.29 0.91
N PHE A 105 -1.59 -6.43 1.02
CA PHE A 105 -0.97 -5.77 -0.11
C PHE A 105 0.47 -6.26 -0.26
N GLU A 106 0.86 -6.68 -1.44
CA GLU A 106 2.21 -7.14 -1.77
C GLU A 106 3.09 -6.02 -2.25
N LYS A 107 2.47 -4.92 -2.70
CA LYS A 107 3.21 -3.80 -3.26
C LYS A 107 2.63 -2.45 -2.84
N ILE A 108 3.52 -1.55 -2.44
CA ILE A 108 3.26 -0.12 -2.25
C ILE A 108 4.04 0.64 -3.32
N ASP A 109 3.35 1.27 -4.26
CA ASP A 109 3.94 2.06 -5.33
C ASP A 109 3.80 3.55 -5.00
N ILE A 110 4.90 4.16 -4.60
CA ILE A 110 4.95 5.58 -4.24
C ILE A 110 5.52 6.46 -5.35
N LYS A 111 5.76 5.88 -6.54
CA LYS A 111 6.20 6.61 -7.72
C LYS A 111 5.25 7.75 -8.07
N GLY A 112 5.81 8.83 -8.59
CA GLY A 112 4.99 9.96 -8.98
C GLY A 112 5.82 11.13 -9.48
N THR A 113 5.20 12.29 -9.56
CA THR A 113 5.89 13.52 -9.98
C THR A 113 6.51 14.30 -8.83
N LEU A 114 6.31 13.85 -7.60
CA LEU A 114 6.72 14.54 -6.37
C LEU A 114 7.36 13.54 -5.40
N ASN A 115 8.11 14.07 -4.44
CA ASN A 115 8.76 13.27 -3.41
C ASN A 115 7.73 12.80 -2.38
N ASN A 116 7.32 11.55 -2.47
CA ASN A 116 6.37 10.94 -1.56
C ASN A 116 7.08 10.31 -0.35
N SER A 117 6.36 10.14 0.75
CA SER A 117 6.90 9.47 1.93
C SER A 117 5.91 8.49 2.50
N VAL A 118 6.40 7.31 2.87
CA VAL A 118 5.61 6.30 3.57
C VAL A 118 6.28 5.88 4.88
N PHE A 119 5.48 5.76 5.95
CA PHE A 119 5.91 5.23 7.23
C PHE A 119 5.52 3.76 7.31
N ILE A 120 6.50 2.90 7.54
CA ILE A 120 6.32 1.46 7.64
C ILE A 120 6.78 0.97 9.02
N HIS A 121 5.83 0.44 9.78
CA HIS A 121 6.10 -0.26 11.03
C HIS A 121 6.25 -1.76 10.78
N LYS A 122 6.94 -2.47 11.67
CA LYS A 122 7.10 -3.93 11.53
C LYS A 122 5.77 -4.68 11.36
N ASP A 123 4.72 -4.24 12.09
CA ASP A 123 3.40 -4.86 12.01
C ASP A 123 2.73 -4.60 10.64
N ASP A 124 3.15 -3.57 9.91
CA ASP A 124 2.65 -3.32 8.55
C ASP A 124 3.21 -4.36 7.58
N VAL A 125 4.47 -4.75 7.73
CA VAL A 125 5.09 -5.82 6.93
C VAL A 125 4.47 -7.18 7.27
N GLU A 126 4.07 -7.39 8.53
CA GLU A 126 3.40 -8.62 8.96
C GLU A 126 1.98 -8.76 8.40
N ARG A 127 1.30 -7.64 8.10
CA ARG A 127 -0.05 -7.64 7.50
C ARG A 127 -0.06 -7.57 5.99
N ASN A 128 1.02 -7.08 5.40
CA ASN A 128 1.13 -6.80 3.97
C ASN A 128 2.36 -7.51 3.43
N HIS A 129 2.17 -8.64 2.82
CA HIS A 129 3.22 -9.40 2.17
C HIS A 129 2.62 -10.48 1.28
N SER A 130 3.38 -10.90 0.29
CA SER A 130 2.97 -11.96 -0.62
C SER A 130 2.71 -13.29 0.09
N ALA A 131 1.51 -13.83 -0.08
CA ALA A 131 1.19 -15.19 0.34
C ALA A 131 1.84 -16.26 -0.55
N LYS A 132 2.17 -15.90 -1.81
CA LYS A 132 2.89 -16.73 -2.77
C LYS A 132 4.36 -16.32 -2.81
N PRO A 133 5.29 -17.25 -3.05
CA PRO A 133 6.70 -16.90 -3.22
C PRO A 133 6.91 -15.90 -4.36
N THR A 134 7.64 -14.83 -4.08
CA THR A 134 8.14 -13.89 -5.09
C THR A 134 9.44 -14.43 -5.67
N VAL A 135 9.55 -14.52 -6.99
CA VAL A 135 10.73 -15.03 -7.67
C VAL A 135 11.51 -13.86 -8.25
N ASP A 136 12.77 -13.69 -7.84
CA ASP A 136 13.65 -12.65 -8.32
C ASP A 136 14.19 -12.93 -9.73
N ASP A 137 14.87 -11.96 -10.33
CA ASP A 137 15.41 -12.08 -11.70
C ASP A 137 16.53 -13.14 -11.83
N SER A 138 17.08 -13.62 -10.71
CA SER A 138 18.02 -14.75 -10.69
C SER A 138 17.34 -16.11 -10.64
N GLY A 139 16.02 -16.14 -10.45
CA GLY A 139 15.22 -17.35 -10.28
C GLY A 139 15.14 -17.85 -8.84
N LYS A 140 15.63 -17.08 -7.86
CA LYS A 140 15.52 -17.42 -6.44
C LYS A 140 14.15 -17.05 -5.91
N SER A 141 13.56 -17.96 -5.14
CA SER A 141 12.26 -17.73 -4.46
C SER A 141 12.45 -17.10 -3.09
N HIS A 142 11.61 -16.11 -2.82
CA HIS A 142 11.52 -15.39 -1.56
C HIS A 142 10.09 -15.47 -1.02
N ASN A 143 9.93 -15.66 0.29
CA ASN A 143 8.63 -15.77 0.91
C ASN A 143 8.30 -14.51 1.72
N ASN A 144 7.01 -14.21 1.83
CA ASN A 144 6.49 -13.12 2.66
C ASN A 144 7.15 -11.78 2.31
N VAL A 145 7.10 -11.38 1.05
CA VAL A 145 7.73 -10.16 0.56
C VAL A 145 6.71 -9.02 0.45
N LEU A 146 7.01 -7.88 1.09
CA LEU A 146 6.39 -6.60 0.80
C LEU A 146 7.35 -5.77 -0.04
N ILE A 147 6.88 -5.26 -1.19
CA ILE A 147 7.67 -4.45 -2.13
C ILE A 147 7.27 -2.98 -1.99
N VAL A 148 8.25 -2.08 -1.94
CA VAL A 148 8.04 -0.64 -2.05
C VAL A 148 8.79 -0.12 -3.26
N ASP A 149 8.05 0.30 -4.28
CA ASP A 149 8.55 0.96 -5.48
C ASP A 149 8.50 2.48 -5.30
N GLY A 150 9.51 3.18 -5.76
CA GLY A 150 9.57 4.64 -5.72
C GLY A 150 10.56 5.21 -6.72
N ASP A 151 10.69 6.54 -6.69
CA ASP A 151 11.62 7.30 -7.53
C ASP A 151 12.65 8.06 -6.67
N GLU A 152 13.66 8.64 -7.32
CA GLU A 152 14.63 9.49 -6.64
C GLU A 152 13.92 10.68 -5.94
N GLY A 153 14.16 10.82 -4.65
CA GLY A 153 13.54 11.83 -3.79
C GLY A 153 12.41 11.31 -2.91
N ASP A 154 11.90 10.11 -3.21
CA ASP A 154 10.94 9.42 -2.33
C ASP A 154 11.62 8.93 -1.06
N LYS A 155 10.80 8.66 -0.03
CA LYS A 155 11.31 8.29 1.29
C LYS A 155 10.47 7.19 1.95
N VAL A 156 11.16 6.24 2.58
CA VAL A 156 10.57 5.28 3.51
C VAL A 156 11.13 5.52 4.91
N ASP A 157 10.25 5.81 5.87
CA ASP A 157 10.58 5.89 7.28
C ASP A 157 10.25 4.55 7.95
N LEU A 158 11.28 3.85 8.46
CA LEU A 158 11.15 2.55 9.12
C LEU A 158 10.99 2.70 10.63
N SER A 159 10.03 1.97 11.20
CA SER A 159 9.81 1.88 12.65
C SER A 159 9.85 0.42 13.10
N GLU A 160 10.70 0.13 14.08
CA GLU A 160 10.97 -1.21 14.63
C GLU A 160 11.53 -2.22 13.61
N ILE A 161 12.05 -1.73 12.49
CA ILE A 161 12.77 -2.49 11.47
C ILE A 161 14.20 -1.92 11.40
N SER A 162 15.21 -2.78 11.27
CA SER A 162 16.59 -2.32 11.09
C SER A 162 16.73 -1.54 9.79
N ARG A 163 17.31 -0.34 9.86
CA ARG A 163 17.60 0.51 8.69
C ARG A 163 18.81 0.06 7.88
N ALA A 164 19.52 -0.96 8.35
CA ALA A 164 20.61 -1.56 7.59
C ALA A 164 20.06 -2.66 6.67
N ALA A 165 20.17 -2.46 5.37
CA ALA A 165 19.82 -3.49 4.41
C ALA A 165 20.71 -4.72 4.59
N SER A 166 20.12 -5.89 4.50
CA SER A 166 20.83 -7.18 4.62
C SER A 166 21.48 -7.63 3.32
N SER A 167 20.86 -7.26 2.19
CA SER A 167 21.28 -7.65 0.83
C SER A 167 20.60 -6.77 -0.22
N GLN A 168 20.85 -7.09 -1.48
CA GLN A 168 20.13 -6.56 -2.63
C GLN A 168 19.52 -7.68 -3.46
N VAL A 169 18.46 -7.38 -4.18
CA VAL A 169 17.76 -8.28 -5.08
C VAL A 169 17.35 -7.51 -6.34
N ASN A 170 17.37 -8.18 -7.50
CA ASN A 170 16.79 -7.62 -8.73
C ASN A 170 15.46 -8.30 -9.00
N TYR A 171 14.42 -7.48 -9.27
CA TYR A 171 13.09 -7.97 -9.54
C TYR A 171 12.41 -7.10 -10.60
N LYS A 172 11.93 -7.73 -11.67
CA LYS A 172 11.30 -7.05 -12.81
C LYS A 172 12.15 -5.89 -13.37
N GLY A 173 13.49 -6.05 -13.35
CA GLY A 173 14.44 -5.09 -13.87
C GLY A 173 14.83 -3.95 -12.93
N ASN A 174 14.25 -3.84 -11.76
CA ASN A 174 14.60 -2.88 -10.71
C ASN A 174 15.51 -3.54 -9.66
N THR A 175 16.31 -2.74 -8.97
CA THR A 175 17.15 -3.18 -7.84
C THR A 175 16.51 -2.75 -6.53
N TYR A 176 16.43 -3.66 -5.58
CA TYR A 176 15.87 -3.42 -4.25
C TYR A 176 16.87 -3.72 -3.16
N HIS A 177 16.87 -2.89 -2.13
CA HIS A 177 17.48 -3.18 -0.85
C HIS A 177 16.55 -4.05 0.00
N VAL A 178 17.07 -5.14 0.56
CA VAL A 178 16.29 -6.10 1.37
C VAL A 178 16.45 -5.79 2.85
N TYR A 179 15.34 -5.58 3.52
CA TYR A 179 15.22 -5.42 4.96
C TYR A 179 14.43 -6.60 5.54
N HIS A 180 14.63 -6.91 6.83
CA HIS A 180 13.92 -8.01 7.48
C HIS A 180 13.08 -7.52 8.65
N SER A 181 11.85 -8.04 8.70
CA SER A 181 10.94 -7.93 9.83
C SER A 181 10.54 -9.34 10.27
N GLY A 182 11.31 -9.92 11.20
CA GLY A 182 11.16 -11.33 11.57
C GLY A 182 11.48 -12.26 10.40
N SER A 183 10.49 -13.06 9.98
CA SER A 183 10.60 -13.95 8.81
C SER A 183 10.20 -13.29 7.49
N ASN A 184 9.71 -12.07 7.54
CA ASN A 184 9.23 -11.34 6.37
C ASN A 184 10.35 -10.49 5.76
N GLU A 185 10.32 -10.32 4.44
CA GLU A 185 11.22 -9.46 3.71
C GLU A 185 10.47 -8.17 3.29
N LEU A 186 11.14 -7.03 3.46
CA LEU A 186 10.72 -5.75 2.93
C LEU A 186 11.74 -5.34 1.87
N TRP A 187 11.30 -5.25 0.62
CA TRP A 187 12.12 -4.83 -0.50
C TRP A 187 11.83 -3.37 -0.82
N ILE A 188 12.81 -2.51 -0.70
CA ILE A 188 12.68 -1.07 -0.99
C ILE A 188 13.54 -0.75 -2.20
N ASP A 189 12.95 -0.11 -3.21
CA ASP A 189 13.64 0.32 -4.42
C ASP A 189 14.91 1.10 -4.05
N SER A 190 16.00 0.83 -4.75
CA SER A 190 17.32 1.42 -4.46
C SER A 190 17.36 2.94 -4.62
N ASP A 191 16.41 3.52 -5.33
CA ASP A 191 16.30 4.96 -5.56
C ASP A 191 15.61 5.71 -4.39
N ILE A 192 15.01 4.95 -3.46
CA ILE A 192 14.31 5.50 -2.30
C ILE A 192 15.27 5.74 -1.12
N ALA A 193 15.14 6.90 -0.49
CA ALA A 193 15.84 7.19 0.77
C ALA A 193 15.17 6.46 1.95
N VAL A 194 15.96 5.76 2.78
CA VAL A 194 15.47 5.05 3.99
C VAL A 194 15.96 5.78 5.24
N ALA A 195 15.04 6.11 6.17
CA ALA A 195 15.32 6.84 7.40
C ALA A 195 14.76 6.13 8.67
#